data_63974791fbe67afee2e57306096870c8
#
_entry.id   63974791fbe67afee2e57306096870c8
#
_cell.length_a   1.000
_cell.length_b   1.000
_cell.length_c   1.000
_cell.angle_alpha   90.00
_cell.angle_beta   90.00
_cell.angle_gamma   90.00
#
_symmetry.space_group_name_H-M   'P 1'
#
loop_
_entity.id
_entity.type
_entity.pdbx_description
1 polymer ?
#
loop_
_entity_poly.entity_id
_entity_poly.type
_entity_poly.pdbx_seq_one_letter_code
_entity_poly.pdbx_strand_id
1 'polypeptide(L)'
;VVVKLNQIKWYEEIGYTAKSPKWAIAYKFPAELGLTQLLGISCNVGRTGKITYVGELDPIRIDGSLISRVTLNNYEYIQKKDIRINDWVYLYKSGDVIPYLDYVDLLKRTDKCFPFQQAEFCPSCGSILEKFEPDVDQFCVNKLCKTKIIKSISYFCERDCMNIRGVNEKIITKLYENGFINSIVDLYKLEEKRDQIIQLDLKIKDKMIDNILSSINSSKTNSLEKLL
;
A
#
# COMPACT_ATOMS: atom_id res chain seq x y z
N VAL A 1 16.50 13.58 -16.93
CA VAL A 1 16.64 14.79 -17.79
C VAL A 1 15.46 14.85 -18.73
N VAL A 2 14.89 16.05 -18.96
CA VAL A 2 13.83 16.24 -19.94
C VAL A 2 14.37 17.15 -21.04
N VAL A 3 14.39 16.66 -22.27
CA VAL A 3 14.74 17.42 -23.46
C VAL A 3 13.46 17.94 -24.08
N LYS A 4 13.39 19.24 -24.30
CA LYS A 4 12.24 19.93 -24.92
C LYS A 4 12.65 20.71 -26.14
N LEU A 5 11.73 20.85 -27.08
CA LEU A 5 11.90 21.77 -28.18
C LEU A 5 12.04 23.21 -27.65
N ASN A 6 13.05 23.93 -28.09
CA ASN A 6 13.34 25.26 -27.55
C ASN A 6 12.29 26.33 -27.96
N GLN A 7 11.64 26.17 -29.10
CA GLN A 7 10.67 27.14 -29.62
C GLN A 7 9.25 26.77 -29.21
N ILE A 8 8.72 27.45 -28.18
CA ILE A 8 7.40 27.22 -27.61
C ILE A 8 6.26 27.35 -28.64
N LYS A 9 6.41 28.27 -29.61
CA LYS A 9 5.39 28.49 -30.65
C LYS A 9 5.02 27.24 -31.47
N TRP A 10 5.88 26.24 -31.50
CA TRP A 10 5.63 25.00 -32.23
C TRP A 10 4.98 23.89 -31.38
N TYR A 11 4.77 24.11 -30.08
CA TYR A 11 4.21 23.12 -29.21
C TYR A 11 2.78 22.71 -29.60
N GLU A 12 1.97 23.68 -30.01
CA GLU A 12 0.60 23.42 -30.46
C GLU A 12 0.57 22.72 -31.82
N GLU A 13 1.45 23.12 -32.75
CA GLU A 13 1.55 22.52 -34.10
C GLU A 13 2.01 21.05 -34.02
N ILE A 14 3.04 20.75 -33.22
CA ILE A 14 3.56 19.40 -33.00
C ILE A 14 2.56 18.56 -32.17
N GLY A 15 1.87 19.20 -31.22
CA GLY A 15 0.78 18.65 -30.45
C GLY A 15 1.20 17.61 -29.43
N TYR A 16 0.23 16.77 -29.06
CA TYR A 16 0.31 15.79 -27.98
C TYR A 16 -0.09 14.39 -28.47
N THR A 17 0.39 13.37 -27.78
CA THR A 17 -0.20 12.04 -27.79
C THR A 17 -1.29 11.98 -26.73
N ALA A 18 -2.02 10.84 -26.62
CA ALA A 18 -3.00 10.65 -25.54
C ALA A 18 -2.40 10.76 -24.11
N LYS A 19 -1.08 10.59 -23.97
CA LYS A 19 -0.42 10.51 -22.64
C LYS A 19 0.78 11.46 -22.46
N SER A 20 1.30 12.07 -23.54
CA SER A 20 2.55 12.85 -23.48
C SER A 20 2.64 13.89 -24.59
N PRO A 21 3.38 15.00 -24.36
CA PRO A 21 3.70 15.94 -25.41
C PRO A 21 4.66 15.31 -26.45
N LYS A 22 4.46 15.60 -27.73
CA LYS A 22 5.38 15.16 -28.80
C LYS A 22 6.65 16.01 -28.90
N TRP A 23 6.65 17.20 -28.31
CA TRP A 23 7.74 18.18 -28.31
C TRP A 23 8.67 18.06 -27.10
N ALA A 24 8.49 17.02 -26.25
CA ALA A 24 9.36 16.74 -25.10
C ALA A 24 9.62 15.24 -24.98
N ILE A 25 10.83 14.88 -24.57
CA ILE A 25 11.24 13.51 -24.30
C ILE A 25 12.00 13.44 -22.97
N ALA A 26 11.64 12.45 -22.13
CA ALA A 26 12.35 12.20 -20.90
C ALA A 26 13.44 11.15 -21.13
N TYR A 27 14.68 11.50 -20.77
CA TYR A 27 15.77 10.55 -20.66
C TYR A 27 15.95 10.16 -19.19
N LYS A 28 15.80 8.88 -18.91
CA LYS A 28 16.04 8.30 -17.59
C LYS A 28 17.40 7.60 -17.59
N PHE A 29 18.23 7.95 -16.62
CA PHE A 29 19.49 7.23 -16.43
C PHE A 29 19.23 5.78 -16.01
N PRO A 30 20.21 4.87 -16.23
CA PRO A 30 20.16 3.54 -15.63
C PRO A 30 19.97 3.65 -14.12
N ALA A 31 19.11 2.79 -13.56
CA ALA A 31 18.90 2.77 -12.12
C ALA A 31 20.15 2.25 -11.40
N GLU A 32 20.44 2.82 -10.23
CA GLU A 32 21.46 2.28 -9.33
C GLU A 32 20.98 0.93 -8.79
N LEU A 33 21.85 -0.10 -8.90
CA LEU A 33 21.58 -1.44 -8.37
C LEU A 33 22.22 -1.58 -7.00
N GLY A 34 21.42 -1.97 -6.01
CA GLY A 34 21.90 -2.32 -4.68
C GLY A 34 21.80 -3.82 -4.44
N LEU A 35 22.84 -4.41 -3.85
CA LEU A 35 22.85 -5.81 -3.46
C LEU A 35 22.65 -5.96 -1.97
N THR A 36 21.62 -6.69 -1.55
CA THR A 36 21.30 -6.96 -0.15
C THR A 36 20.75 -8.36 0.06
N GLN A 37 20.62 -8.78 1.32
CA GLN A 37 20.07 -10.08 1.68
C GLN A 37 18.58 -10.01 1.97
N LEU A 38 17.81 -10.97 1.45
CA LEU A 38 16.39 -11.16 1.77
C LEU A 38 16.28 -11.96 3.07
N LEU A 39 15.93 -11.31 4.16
CA LEU A 39 15.86 -11.91 5.50
C LEU A 39 14.57 -12.72 5.73
N GLY A 40 13.48 -12.32 5.06
CA GLY A 40 12.19 -12.96 5.23
C GLY A 40 11.16 -12.45 4.21
N ILE A 41 10.01 -13.11 4.19
CA ILE A 41 8.87 -12.71 3.36
C ILE A 41 7.64 -12.67 4.25
N SER A 42 7.01 -11.52 4.33
CA SER A 42 5.74 -11.32 5.04
C SER A 42 4.57 -11.24 4.05
N CYS A 43 3.38 -11.56 4.58
CA CYS A 43 2.13 -11.60 3.82
C CYS A 43 1.18 -10.53 4.36
N ASN A 44 0.64 -9.67 3.50
CA ASN A 44 -0.25 -8.59 3.86
C ASN A 44 -1.61 -8.70 3.16
N VAL A 45 -2.67 -8.28 3.87
CA VAL A 45 -4.04 -8.23 3.32
C VAL A 45 -4.37 -6.81 2.87
N GLY A 46 -4.80 -6.67 1.62
CA GLY A 46 -5.31 -5.42 1.08
C GLY A 46 -6.77 -5.14 1.47
N ARG A 47 -7.27 -3.95 1.10
CA ARG A 47 -8.67 -3.54 1.31
C ARG A 47 -9.68 -4.51 0.68
N THR A 48 -9.41 -4.96 -0.52
CA THR A 48 -10.26 -5.91 -1.25
C THR A 48 -10.11 -7.36 -0.78
N GLY A 49 -9.18 -7.63 0.14
CA GLY A 49 -8.79 -8.98 0.53
C GLY A 49 -7.60 -9.53 -0.25
N LYS A 50 -7.14 -8.85 -1.30
CA LYS A 50 -5.97 -9.25 -2.09
C LYS A 50 -4.76 -9.43 -1.18
N ILE A 51 -4.07 -10.56 -1.35
CA ILE A 51 -2.84 -10.87 -0.64
C ILE A 51 -1.64 -10.33 -1.44
N THR A 52 -0.76 -9.63 -0.73
CA THR A 52 0.50 -9.14 -1.27
C THR A 52 1.66 -9.62 -0.42
N TYR A 53 2.75 -10.01 -1.06
CA TYR A 53 3.96 -10.45 -0.38
C TYR A 53 4.98 -9.32 -0.36
N VAL A 54 5.69 -9.19 0.76
CA VAL A 54 6.71 -8.17 0.99
C VAL A 54 7.97 -8.85 1.49
N GLY A 55 9.06 -8.64 0.77
CA GLY A 55 10.39 -9.08 1.21
C GLY A 55 10.95 -8.15 2.27
N GLU A 56 11.43 -8.71 3.37
CA GLU A 56 12.16 -8.02 4.42
C GLU A 56 13.66 -8.16 4.15
N LEU A 57 14.35 -7.04 4.11
CA LEU A 57 15.73 -6.95 3.64
C LEU A 57 16.67 -6.52 4.75
N ASP A 58 17.92 -6.96 4.66
CA ASP A 58 18.99 -6.26 5.36
C ASP A 58 19.05 -4.81 4.81
N PRO A 59 18.91 -3.77 5.66
CA PRO A 59 18.75 -2.41 5.19
C PRO A 59 19.90 -1.92 4.32
N ILE A 60 19.58 -1.43 3.13
CA ILE A 60 20.54 -0.91 2.15
C ILE A 60 20.18 0.52 1.72
N ARG A 61 21.20 1.34 1.40
CA ARG A 61 21.00 2.66 0.79
C ARG A 61 21.11 2.58 -0.73
N ILE A 62 20.07 3.07 -1.43
CA ILE A 62 20.04 3.22 -2.89
C ILE A 62 19.49 4.61 -3.18
N ASP A 63 20.17 5.40 -4.00
CA ASP A 63 19.78 6.79 -4.34
C ASP A 63 19.39 7.61 -3.11
N GLY A 64 20.22 7.57 -2.07
CA GLY A 64 20.03 8.32 -0.83
C GLY A 64 18.91 7.84 0.11
N SER A 65 18.11 6.86 -0.29
CA SER A 65 17.02 6.28 0.53
C SER A 65 17.45 4.99 1.19
N LEU A 66 17.08 4.80 2.48
CA LEU A 66 17.25 3.52 3.16
C LEU A 66 16.09 2.59 2.84
N ILE A 67 16.38 1.44 2.25
CA ILE A 67 15.42 0.44 1.86
C ILE A 67 15.57 -0.78 2.77
N SER A 68 14.49 -1.15 3.45
CA SER A 68 14.40 -2.34 4.31
C SER A 68 13.31 -3.32 3.88
N ARG A 69 12.49 -2.93 2.89
CA ARG A 69 11.40 -3.77 2.35
C ARG A 69 11.25 -3.58 0.85
N VAL A 70 10.82 -4.65 0.18
CA VAL A 70 10.53 -4.63 -1.25
C VAL A 70 9.23 -5.37 -1.53
N THR A 71 8.40 -4.88 -2.45
CA THR A 71 7.22 -5.62 -2.87
C THR A 71 7.61 -6.85 -3.70
N LEU A 72 7.02 -7.99 -3.36
CA LEU A 72 7.13 -9.23 -4.13
C LEU A 72 5.80 -9.57 -4.83
N ASN A 73 4.89 -8.59 -4.88
CA ASN A 73 3.59 -8.65 -5.53
C ASN A 73 2.74 -9.86 -5.07
N ASN A 74 2.92 -11.02 -5.71
CA ASN A 74 2.18 -12.25 -5.47
C ASN A 74 3.11 -13.47 -5.46
N TYR A 75 2.57 -14.64 -5.12
CA TYR A 75 3.37 -15.87 -5.02
C TYR A 75 3.93 -16.31 -6.38
N GLU A 76 3.22 -16.11 -7.48
CA GLU A 76 3.70 -16.44 -8.82
C GLU A 76 4.96 -15.64 -9.19
N TYR A 77 5.03 -14.36 -8.79
CA TYR A 77 6.23 -13.54 -8.95
C TYR A 77 7.42 -14.13 -8.20
N ILE A 78 7.21 -14.61 -6.96
CA ILE A 78 8.24 -15.25 -6.15
C ILE A 78 8.74 -16.54 -6.83
N GLN A 79 7.82 -17.36 -7.35
CA GLN A 79 8.16 -18.60 -8.06
C GLN A 79 8.89 -18.33 -9.38
N LYS A 80 8.39 -17.41 -10.21
CA LYS A 80 9.00 -17.09 -11.52
C LYS A 80 10.44 -16.58 -11.40
N LYS A 81 10.74 -15.87 -10.32
CA LYS A 81 12.10 -15.38 -10.05
C LYS A 81 12.93 -16.33 -9.18
N ASP A 82 12.38 -17.47 -8.78
CA ASP A 82 12.99 -18.44 -7.83
C ASP A 82 13.58 -17.74 -6.59
N ILE A 83 12.77 -16.84 -5.98
CA ILE A 83 13.18 -16.08 -4.80
C ILE A 83 13.07 -16.98 -3.57
N ARG A 84 14.16 -17.08 -2.81
CA ARG A 84 14.23 -17.86 -1.57
C ARG A 84 14.61 -16.97 -0.40
N ILE A 85 14.18 -17.35 0.79
CA ILE A 85 14.61 -16.69 2.02
C ILE A 85 16.12 -16.90 2.18
N ASN A 86 16.82 -15.87 2.62
CA ASN A 86 18.28 -15.74 2.72
C ASN A 86 19.02 -15.56 1.39
N ASP A 87 18.34 -15.44 0.25
CA ASP A 87 18.99 -15.08 -1.00
C ASP A 87 19.61 -13.68 -0.95
N TRP A 88 20.70 -13.50 -1.69
CA TRP A 88 21.22 -12.20 -2.07
C TRP A 88 20.48 -11.72 -3.31
N VAL A 89 19.93 -10.51 -3.24
CA VAL A 89 19.05 -9.95 -4.26
C VAL A 89 19.52 -8.57 -4.71
N TYR A 90 19.43 -8.32 -6.01
CA TYR A 90 19.65 -7.01 -6.58
C TYR A 90 18.34 -6.22 -6.60
N LEU A 91 18.42 -4.99 -6.13
CA LEU A 91 17.29 -4.06 -6.06
C LEU A 91 17.59 -2.83 -6.89
N TYR A 92 16.55 -2.22 -7.43
CA TYR A 92 16.60 -0.87 -7.99
C TYR A 92 15.34 -0.08 -7.60
N LYS A 93 15.39 1.24 -7.75
CA LYS A 93 14.21 2.10 -7.55
C LYS A 93 13.59 2.43 -8.89
N SER A 94 12.35 2.07 -9.09
CA SER A 94 11.57 2.50 -10.25
C SER A 94 11.07 3.92 -10.05
N GLY A 95 11.41 4.80 -11.00
CA GLY A 95 11.05 6.22 -10.92
C GLY A 95 11.62 6.95 -9.71
N ASP A 96 12.76 6.50 -9.19
CA ASP A 96 13.46 7.02 -8.01
C ASP A 96 12.66 6.94 -6.68
N VAL A 97 11.56 6.17 -6.66
CA VAL A 97 10.63 6.12 -5.51
C VAL A 97 10.41 4.70 -5.00
N ILE A 98 9.98 3.77 -5.86
CA ILE A 98 9.51 2.44 -5.45
C ILE A 98 10.62 1.41 -5.62
N PRO A 99 11.04 0.69 -4.55
CA PRO A 99 12.01 -0.38 -4.66
C PRO A 99 11.40 -1.61 -5.34
N TYR A 100 12.16 -2.17 -6.28
CA TYR A 100 11.85 -3.41 -6.98
C TYR A 100 12.99 -4.41 -6.85
N LEU A 101 12.65 -5.69 -6.72
CA LEU A 101 13.61 -6.78 -6.81
C LEU A 101 13.84 -7.09 -8.29
N ASP A 102 15.08 -6.87 -8.75
CA ASP A 102 15.45 -7.13 -10.13
C ASP A 102 15.72 -8.61 -10.35
N TYR A 103 16.74 -9.16 -9.71
CA TYR A 103 17.07 -10.59 -9.79
C TYR A 103 17.77 -11.08 -8.54
N VAL A 104 17.85 -12.41 -8.43
CA VAL A 104 18.56 -13.13 -7.36
C VAL A 104 19.99 -13.42 -7.81
N ASP A 105 20.97 -13.18 -6.95
CA ASP A 105 22.36 -13.57 -7.18
C ASP A 105 22.54 -15.07 -6.88
N LEU A 106 22.36 -15.88 -7.92
CA LEU A 106 22.47 -17.33 -7.79
C LEU A 106 23.89 -17.82 -7.42
N LEU A 107 24.93 -17.00 -7.71
CA LEU A 107 26.32 -17.35 -7.35
C LEU A 107 26.56 -17.24 -5.83
N LYS A 108 25.76 -16.42 -5.14
CA LYS A 108 25.81 -16.26 -3.69
C LYS A 108 24.81 -17.14 -2.93
N ARG A 109 24.01 -17.93 -3.64
CA ARG A 109 23.05 -18.84 -3.01
C ARG A 109 23.77 -19.95 -2.28
N THR A 110 23.36 -20.20 -1.05
CA THR A 110 23.91 -21.25 -0.17
C THR A 110 22.85 -22.25 0.23
N ASP A 111 23.24 -23.34 0.86
CA ASP A 111 22.32 -24.35 1.43
C ASP A 111 21.38 -23.78 2.54
N LYS A 112 21.68 -22.58 3.01
CA LYS A 112 20.80 -21.85 3.97
C LYS A 112 19.65 -21.15 3.29
N CYS A 113 19.61 -21.07 1.96
CA CYS A 113 18.52 -20.48 1.21
C CYS A 113 17.42 -21.51 0.97
N PHE A 114 16.21 -21.23 1.45
CA PHE A 114 15.09 -22.16 1.35
C PHE A 114 13.88 -21.52 0.66
N PRO A 115 13.10 -22.30 -0.11
CA PRO A 115 11.92 -21.82 -0.80
C PRO A 115 10.90 -21.27 0.19
N PHE A 116 10.27 -20.15 -0.17
CA PHE A 116 9.12 -19.63 0.55
C PHE A 116 7.86 -20.44 0.19
N GLN A 117 7.07 -20.81 1.19
CA GLN A 117 5.80 -21.49 0.98
C GLN A 117 4.66 -20.49 0.85
N GLN A 118 3.76 -20.76 -0.09
CA GLN A 118 2.56 -19.95 -0.29
C GLN A 118 1.71 -19.91 0.99
N ALA A 119 1.20 -18.74 1.34
CA ALA A 119 0.28 -18.63 2.45
C ALA A 119 -1.04 -19.32 2.12
N GLU A 120 -1.50 -20.21 2.98
CA GLU A 120 -2.79 -20.89 2.87
C GLU A 120 -3.88 -20.17 3.64
N PHE A 121 -3.51 -19.45 4.70
CA PHE A 121 -4.43 -18.76 5.59
C PHE A 121 -4.18 -17.26 5.60
N CYS A 122 -5.27 -16.52 5.78
CA CYS A 122 -5.22 -15.06 5.93
C CYS A 122 -4.44 -14.67 7.20
N PRO A 123 -3.39 -13.85 7.11
CA PRO A 123 -2.59 -13.45 8.26
C PRO A 123 -3.34 -12.57 9.26
N SER A 124 -4.51 -12.06 8.90
CA SER A 124 -5.34 -11.21 9.76
C SER A 124 -6.46 -11.94 10.47
N CYS A 125 -7.15 -12.87 9.81
CA CYS A 125 -8.34 -13.52 10.36
C CYS A 125 -8.30 -15.05 10.35
N GLY A 126 -7.21 -15.67 9.87
CA GLY A 126 -7.05 -17.12 9.84
C GLY A 126 -7.95 -17.88 8.84
N SER A 127 -8.78 -17.19 8.06
CA SER A 127 -9.61 -17.86 7.06
C SER A 127 -8.77 -18.38 5.90
N ILE A 128 -9.19 -19.47 5.27
CA ILE A 128 -8.54 -20.01 4.07
C ILE A 128 -8.55 -18.95 2.97
N LEU A 129 -7.44 -18.86 2.26
CA LEU A 129 -7.28 -17.94 1.12
C LEU A 129 -7.78 -18.65 -0.15
N GLU A 130 -8.46 -17.90 -0.98
CA GLU A 130 -8.98 -18.39 -2.27
C GLU A 130 -8.23 -17.74 -3.44
N LYS A 131 -8.11 -18.49 -4.52
CA LYS A 131 -7.59 -18.01 -5.81
C LYS A 131 -8.70 -18.14 -6.84
N PHE A 132 -8.95 -17.10 -7.60
CA PHE A 132 -9.98 -17.07 -8.64
C PHE A 132 -9.31 -17.07 -10.00
N GLU A 133 -9.61 -18.04 -10.84
CA GLU A 133 -9.11 -18.06 -12.21
C GLU A 133 -9.82 -16.97 -13.06
N PRO A 134 -9.10 -16.25 -13.94
CA PRO A 134 -7.69 -16.43 -14.34
C PRO A 134 -6.67 -15.66 -13.46
N ASP A 135 -7.08 -15.13 -12.31
CA ASP A 135 -6.21 -14.34 -11.44
C ASP A 135 -5.05 -15.15 -10.85
N VAL A 136 -3.88 -14.50 -10.77
CA VAL A 136 -2.69 -15.06 -10.13
C VAL A 136 -2.63 -14.74 -8.64
N ASP A 137 -3.51 -13.87 -8.17
CA ASP A 137 -3.56 -13.37 -6.82
C ASP A 137 -4.44 -14.24 -5.91
N GLN A 138 -4.10 -14.26 -4.62
CA GLN A 138 -4.91 -14.88 -3.58
C GLN A 138 -5.72 -13.82 -2.85
N PHE A 139 -6.89 -14.22 -2.36
CA PHE A 139 -7.82 -13.33 -1.67
C PHE A 139 -8.33 -13.91 -0.36
N CYS A 140 -8.42 -13.06 0.66
CA CYS A 140 -9.22 -13.33 1.83
C CYS A 140 -10.69 -13.00 1.53
N VAL A 141 -11.54 -14.01 1.44
CA VAL A 141 -12.99 -13.87 1.14
C VAL A 141 -13.82 -13.54 2.37
N ASN A 142 -13.28 -13.68 3.57
CA ASN A 142 -14.00 -13.38 4.80
C ASN A 142 -14.40 -11.91 4.87
N LYS A 143 -15.72 -11.65 4.88
CA LYS A 143 -16.28 -10.28 4.97
C LYS A 143 -16.02 -9.64 6.33
N LEU A 144 -15.82 -10.43 7.38
CA LEU A 144 -15.57 -9.98 8.75
C LEU A 144 -14.06 -9.88 9.06
N CYS A 145 -13.20 -9.96 8.06
CA CYS A 145 -11.76 -9.80 8.25
C CYS A 145 -11.43 -8.39 8.77
N LYS A 146 -10.86 -8.31 9.97
CA LYS A 146 -10.49 -7.05 10.64
C LYS A 146 -9.72 -6.09 9.73
N THR A 147 -8.68 -6.57 9.07
CA THR A 147 -7.85 -5.73 8.19
C THR A 147 -8.63 -5.19 6.99
N LYS A 148 -9.54 -6.00 6.41
CA LYS A 148 -10.40 -5.53 5.31
C LYS A 148 -11.32 -4.41 5.78
N ILE A 149 -11.96 -4.58 6.93
CA ILE A 149 -12.87 -3.58 7.51
C ILE A 149 -12.11 -2.29 7.78
N ILE A 150 -10.99 -2.35 8.50
CA ILE A 150 -10.17 -1.19 8.85
C ILE A 150 -9.71 -0.45 7.59
N LYS A 151 -9.15 -1.15 6.61
CA LYS A 151 -8.68 -0.55 5.36
C LYS A 151 -9.81 0.00 4.49
N SER A 152 -10.99 -0.62 4.54
CA SER A 152 -12.16 -0.13 3.83
C SER A 152 -12.66 1.20 4.41
N ILE A 153 -12.71 1.29 5.74
CA ILE A 153 -13.07 2.53 6.43
C ILE A 153 -12.00 3.61 6.19
N SER A 154 -10.70 3.23 6.22
CA SER A 154 -9.60 4.15 5.96
C SER A 154 -9.69 4.75 4.56
N TYR A 155 -9.90 3.91 3.56
CA TYR A 155 -10.06 4.34 2.18
C TYR A 155 -11.27 5.28 1.99
N PHE A 156 -12.39 4.96 2.63
CA PHE A 156 -13.57 5.82 2.60
C PHE A 156 -13.27 7.24 3.13
N CYS A 157 -12.35 7.36 4.10
CA CYS A 157 -11.95 8.65 4.67
C CYS A 157 -10.93 9.42 3.82
N GLU A 158 -10.33 8.82 2.79
CA GLU A 158 -9.29 9.44 1.96
C GLU A 158 -9.78 10.68 1.22
N ARG A 159 -8.80 11.49 0.78
CA ARG A 159 -9.06 12.78 0.12
C ARG A 159 -9.91 12.64 -1.15
N ASP A 160 -9.65 11.59 -1.92
CA ASP A 160 -10.33 11.33 -3.19
C ASP A 160 -11.71 10.67 -3.03
N CYS A 161 -12.05 10.26 -1.79
CA CYS A 161 -13.36 9.75 -1.40
C CYS A 161 -14.11 10.79 -0.55
N MET A 162 -14.46 10.50 0.69
CA MET A 162 -15.24 11.40 1.54
C MET A 162 -14.42 12.49 2.22
N ASN A 163 -13.08 12.49 2.07
CA ASN A 163 -12.16 13.51 2.57
C ASN A 163 -12.36 13.83 4.07
N ILE A 164 -12.48 12.80 4.89
CA ILE A 164 -12.60 12.94 6.35
C ILE A 164 -11.21 13.12 6.94
N ARG A 165 -10.86 14.35 7.26
CA ARG A 165 -9.52 14.72 7.74
C ARG A 165 -9.31 14.32 9.19
N GLY A 166 -8.04 14.06 9.55
CA GLY A 166 -7.66 13.66 10.91
C GLY A 166 -7.84 12.18 11.21
N VAL A 167 -8.47 11.42 10.31
CA VAL A 167 -8.62 9.97 10.40
C VAL A 167 -7.52 9.28 9.59
N ASN A 168 -6.82 8.35 10.22
CA ASN A 168 -5.85 7.48 9.57
C ASN A 168 -6.04 6.04 10.03
N GLU A 169 -5.37 5.09 9.36
CA GLU A 169 -5.52 3.66 9.68
C GLU A 169 -5.24 3.34 11.16
N LYS A 170 -4.29 4.02 11.80
CA LYS A 170 -3.98 3.83 13.23
C LYS A 170 -5.13 4.25 14.14
N ILE A 171 -5.81 5.34 13.83
CA ILE A 171 -6.96 5.82 14.59
C ILE A 171 -8.15 4.88 14.40
N ILE A 172 -8.43 4.48 13.15
CA ILE A 172 -9.49 3.53 12.82
C ILE A 172 -9.25 2.21 13.52
N THR A 173 -8.01 1.70 13.54
CA THR A 173 -7.66 0.48 14.26
C THR A 173 -8.01 0.57 15.74
N LYS A 174 -7.65 1.68 16.40
CA LYS A 174 -7.99 1.89 17.81
C LYS A 174 -9.49 1.95 18.05
N LEU A 175 -10.22 2.68 17.24
CA LEU A 175 -11.67 2.78 17.34
C LEU A 175 -12.35 1.43 17.09
N TYR A 176 -11.86 0.65 16.13
CA TYR A 176 -12.36 -0.69 15.85
C TYR A 176 -12.08 -1.66 17.00
N GLU A 177 -10.85 -1.69 17.52
CA GLU A 177 -10.44 -2.58 18.61
C GLU A 177 -11.19 -2.33 19.91
N ASN A 178 -11.65 -1.10 20.13
CA ASN A 178 -12.47 -0.73 21.30
C ASN A 178 -13.97 -0.75 21.02
N GLY A 179 -14.41 -1.28 19.87
CA GLY A 179 -15.83 -1.47 19.57
C GLY A 179 -16.62 -0.19 19.22
N PHE A 180 -15.92 0.92 18.98
CA PHE A 180 -16.59 2.17 18.59
C PHE A 180 -17.11 2.16 17.16
N ILE A 181 -16.37 1.50 16.25
CA ILE A 181 -16.73 1.37 14.84
C ILE A 181 -16.53 -0.07 14.35
N ASN A 182 -17.46 -0.58 13.56
CA ASN A 182 -17.36 -1.86 12.85
C ASN A 182 -17.69 -1.71 11.35
N SER A 183 -18.15 -0.55 10.95
CA SER A 183 -18.55 -0.23 9.58
C SER A 183 -18.35 1.26 9.28
N ILE A 184 -18.45 1.61 8.01
CA ILE A 184 -18.43 3.01 7.55
C ILE A 184 -19.57 3.81 8.19
N VAL A 185 -20.74 3.21 8.38
CA VAL A 185 -21.92 3.88 8.99
C VAL A 185 -21.65 4.31 10.43
N ASP A 186 -20.85 3.53 11.16
CA ASP A 186 -20.55 3.85 12.56
C ASP A 186 -19.68 5.11 12.72
N LEU A 187 -18.94 5.52 11.66
CA LEU A 187 -18.23 6.80 11.66
C LEU A 187 -19.18 7.98 11.91
N TYR A 188 -20.37 7.94 11.30
CA TYR A 188 -21.37 9.02 11.42
C TYR A 188 -22.12 9.01 12.76
N LYS A 189 -21.92 7.96 13.57
CA LYS A 189 -22.46 7.83 14.93
C LYS A 189 -21.41 8.10 16.02
N LEU A 190 -20.17 8.42 15.63
CA LEU A 190 -19.07 8.63 16.59
C LEU A 190 -19.32 9.82 17.54
N GLU A 191 -20.09 10.81 17.12
CA GLU A 191 -20.45 11.97 17.94
C GLU A 191 -21.14 11.54 19.26
N GLU A 192 -22.02 10.54 19.20
CA GLU A 192 -22.73 9.97 20.36
C GLU A 192 -21.79 9.27 21.35
N LYS A 193 -20.60 8.86 20.90
CA LYS A 193 -19.61 8.10 21.68
C LYS A 193 -18.40 8.96 22.09
N ARG A 194 -18.43 10.27 21.82
CA ARG A 194 -17.30 11.19 22.02
C ARG A 194 -16.69 11.06 23.42
N ASP A 195 -17.51 11.19 24.45
CA ASP A 195 -17.05 11.19 25.84
C ASP A 195 -16.45 9.84 26.26
N GLN A 196 -17.00 8.73 25.75
CA GLN A 196 -16.48 7.40 25.98
C GLN A 196 -15.08 7.22 25.34
N ILE A 197 -14.88 7.76 24.14
CA ILE A 197 -13.58 7.71 23.44
C ILE A 197 -12.53 8.50 24.20
N ILE A 198 -12.89 9.65 24.76
CA ILE A 198 -11.98 10.48 25.55
C ILE A 198 -11.62 9.80 26.87
N GLN A 199 -12.60 9.21 27.58
CA GLN A 199 -12.38 8.53 28.86
C GLN A 199 -11.42 7.33 28.75
N LEU A 200 -11.39 6.63 27.61
CA LEU A 200 -10.53 5.46 27.42
C LEU A 200 -9.05 5.79 27.14
N ASP A 201 -8.69 7.08 27.12
CA ASP A 201 -7.33 7.56 26.85
C ASP A 201 -6.61 6.80 25.72
N LEU A 202 -7.27 6.67 24.57
CA LEU A 202 -6.74 5.98 23.40
C LEU A 202 -5.53 6.68 22.78
N LYS A 203 -4.91 7.63 23.51
CA LYS A 203 -3.89 8.57 23.01
C LYS A 203 -4.38 9.38 21.81
N ILE A 204 -5.69 9.67 21.79
CA ILE A 204 -6.35 10.58 20.86
C ILE A 204 -6.74 11.81 21.68
N LYS A 205 -6.10 12.94 21.42
CA LYS A 205 -6.36 14.19 22.16
C LYS A 205 -7.77 14.71 21.85
N ASP A 206 -8.44 15.31 22.83
CA ASP A 206 -9.80 15.87 22.70
C ASP A 206 -9.97 16.74 21.46
N LYS A 207 -9.04 17.68 21.25
CA LYS A 207 -9.03 18.53 20.04
C LYS A 207 -8.97 17.75 18.73
N MET A 208 -8.31 16.57 18.75
CA MET A 208 -8.24 15.72 17.57
C MET A 208 -9.57 15.04 17.28
N ILE A 209 -10.28 14.59 18.30
CA ILE A 209 -11.62 14.04 18.17
C ILE A 209 -12.58 15.09 17.64
N ASP A 210 -12.57 16.30 18.21
CA ASP A 210 -13.42 17.39 17.75
C ASP A 210 -13.18 17.74 16.28
N ASN A 211 -11.91 17.75 15.85
CA ASN A 211 -11.57 17.97 14.45
C ASN A 211 -12.08 16.82 13.55
N ILE A 212 -12.00 15.58 14.00
CA ILE A 212 -12.52 14.41 13.27
C ILE A 212 -14.05 14.52 13.13
N LEU A 213 -14.76 14.79 14.22
CA LEU A 213 -16.22 14.94 14.21
C LEU A 213 -16.68 16.09 13.32
N SER A 214 -15.99 17.24 13.37
CA SER A 214 -16.23 18.36 12.46
C SER A 214 -16.03 17.95 11.01
N SER A 215 -14.97 17.18 10.70
CA SER A 215 -14.71 16.71 9.36
C SER A 215 -15.74 15.68 8.88
N ILE A 216 -16.20 14.79 9.76
CA ILE A 216 -17.29 13.85 9.48
C ILE A 216 -18.57 14.61 9.15
N ASN A 217 -18.93 15.63 9.94
CA ASN A 217 -20.12 16.44 9.70
C ASN A 217 -20.00 17.20 8.36
N SER A 218 -18.85 17.75 8.04
CA SER A 218 -18.60 18.40 6.75
C SER A 218 -18.73 17.41 5.57
N SER A 219 -18.35 16.14 5.75
CA SER A 219 -18.45 15.14 4.69
C SER A 219 -19.87 14.79 4.29
N LYS A 220 -20.88 15.05 5.17
CA LYS A 220 -22.31 14.81 4.88
C LYS A 220 -22.84 15.69 3.74
N THR A 221 -22.15 16.78 3.41
CA THR A 221 -22.51 17.70 2.30
C THR A 221 -21.78 17.39 1.00
N ASN A 222 -20.96 16.36 0.96
CA ASN A 222 -20.29 15.93 -0.26
C ASN A 222 -21.30 15.46 -1.32
N SER A 223 -20.92 15.61 -2.59
CA SER A 223 -21.72 15.12 -3.71
C SER A 223 -21.77 13.58 -3.74
N LEU A 224 -22.83 13.04 -4.36
CA LEU A 224 -23.00 11.59 -4.55
C LEU A 224 -21.84 10.96 -5.34
N GLU A 225 -21.21 11.71 -6.25
CA GLU A 225 -20.04 11.28 -7.03
C GLU A 225 -18.84 10.91 -6.17
N LYS A 226 -18.69 11.54 -4.98
CA LYS A 226 -17.62 11.20 -4.03
C LYS A 226 -17.93 9.96 -3.19
N LEU A 227 -19.20 9.59 -3.11
CA LEU A 227 -19.63 8.40 -2.37
C LEU A 227 -19.50 7.14 -3.24
N LEU A 228 -19.66 7.26 -4.54
CA LEU A 228 -19.57 6.18 -5.53
C LEU A 228 -18.14 5.96 -6.02
#